data_3b79d0895643cf9b835c28e55768483a
#
_entry.id   3b79d0895643cf9b835c28e55768483a
#
_cell.length_a   1.000
_cell.length_b   1.000
_cell.length_c   1.000
_cell.angle_alpha   90.00
_cell.angle_beta   90.00
_cell.angle_gamma   90.00
#
_symmetry.space_group_name_H-M   'P 1'
#
loop_
_entity.id
_entity.type
_entity.pdbx_description
1 polymer ?
#
loop_
_entity_poly.entity_id
_entity_poly.type
_entity_poly.pdbx_seq_one_letter_code
_entity_poly.pdbx_strand_id
1 'polypeptide(L)' 'MAESDPAKRYRANLQGEVDSAGLYRALSETEADPKVSEVYRRLSAVEAAHAEFWRGQLEKIGAKAGSLRPDWRTNSSGAR' A
#
# COMPACT_ATOMS: atom_id res chain seq x y z
N MET A 1 -20.42 17.28 -1.81
CA MET A 1 -20.03 16.57 -0.58
C MET A 1 -18.65 15.98 -0.73
N ALA A 2 -17.82 16.22 0.26
CA ALA A 2 -16.44 15.74 0.20
C ALA A 2 -16.37 14.22 0.11
N GLU A 3 -17.26 13.54 0.82
CA GLU A 3 -17.25 12.09 0.85
C GLU A 3 -17.66 11.44 -0.45
N SER A 4 -18.18 12.23 -1.39
CA SER A 4 -18.57 11.65 -2.69
C SER A 4 -17.50 11.83 -3.75
N ASP A 5 -16.32 12.33 -3.37
CA ASP A 5 -15.20 12.44 -4.32
C ASP A 5 -14.54 11.06 -4.47
N PRO A 6 -14.80 10.36 -5.60
CA PRO A 6 -14.24 9.02 -5.74
C PRO A 6 -12.71 9.00 -5.82
N ALA A 7 -12.12 10.02 -6.42
CA ALA A 7 -10.66 10.06 -6.52
C ALA A 7 -10.03 10.11 -5.13
N LYS A 8 -10.59 10.89 -4.23
CA LYS A 8 -10.07 10.98 -2.87
C LYS A 8 -10.17 9.66 -2.15
N ARG A 9 -11.32 8.99 -2.27
CA ARG A 9 -11.51 7.69 -1.63
C ARG A 9 -10.58 6.64 -2.21
N TYR A 10 -10.44 6.62 -3.53
CA TYR A 10 -9.58 5.64 -4.18
C TYR A 10 -8.11 5.85 -3.79
N ARG A 11 -7.68 7.11 -3.69
CA ARG A 11 -6.32 7.39 -3.26
C ARG A 11 -6.07 6.96 -1.82
N ALA A 12 -7.06 7.18 -0.95
CA ALA A 12 -6.93 6.74 0.44
C ALA A 12 -6.84 5.22 0.52
N ASN A 13 -7.68 4.52 -0.27
CA ASN A 13 -7.63 3.06 -0.31
C ASN A 13 -6.30 2.57 -0.86
N LEU A 14 -5.82 3.23 -1.92
CA LEU A 14 -4.53 2.88 -2.52
C LEU A 14 -3.41 3.06 -1.50
N GLN A 15 -3.40 4.17 -0.77
CA GLN A 15 -2.37 4.41 0.22
C GLN A 15 -2.38 3.34 1.30
N GLY A 16 -3.57 2.93 1.74
CA GLY A 16 -3.68 1.86 2.73
C GLY A 16 -3.10 0.55 2.25
N GLU A 17 -3.34 0.20 0.98
CA GLU A 17 -2.79 -1.04 0.43
C GLU A 17 -1.28 -0.94 0.28
N VAL A 18 -0.78 0.22 -0.13
CA VAL A 18 0.66 0.43 -0.26
C VAL A 18 1.33 0.32 1.12
N ASP A 19 0.70 0.91 2.14
CA ASP A 19 1.22 0.82 3.50
C ASP A 19 1.29 -0.63 3.98
N SER A 20 0.21 -1.38 3.76
CA SER A 20 0.15 -2.77 4.19
C SER A 20 1.15 -3.63 3.45
N ALA A 21 1.26 -3.46 2.14
CA ALA A 21 2.22 -4.23 1.34
C ALA A 21 3.64 -3.98 1.83
N GLY A 22 3.97 -2.70 2.07
CA GLY A 22 5.30 -2.34 2.55
C GLY A 22 5.60 -2.89 3.93
N LEU A 23 4.61 -2.85 4.83
CA LEU A 23 4.79 -3.38 6.17
C LEU A 23 5.03 -4.89 6.14
N TYR A 24 4.21 -5.63 5.40
CA TYR A 24 4.40 -7.08 5.30
C TYR A 24 5.74 -7.42 4.68
N ARG A 25 6.16 -6.64 3.70
CA ARG A 25 7.48 -6.87 3.10
C ARG A 25 8.58 -6.68 4.12
N ALA A 26 8.52 -5.60 4.90
CA ALA A 26 9.51 -5.35 5.93
C ALA A 26 9.53 -6.47 6.96
N LEU A 27 8.34 -6.93 7.36
CA LEU A 27 8.25 -8.04 8.30
C LEU A 27 8.85 -9.31 7.74
N SER A 28 8.63 -9.57 6.44
CA SER A 28 9.20 -10.77 5.82
C SER A 28 10.72 -10.74 5.83
N GLU A 29 11.29 -9.55 5.71
CA GLU A 29 12.74 -9.40 5.64
C GLU A 29 13.41 -9.53 7.00
N THR A 30 12.68 -9.29 8.08
CA THR A 30 13.22 -9.34 9.43
C THR A 30 12.81 -10.58 10.20
N GLU A 31 11.88 -11.36 9.66
CA GLU A 31 11.39 -12.55 10.36
C GLU A 31 12.41 -13.70 10.23
N ALA A 32 12.82 -14.26 11.39
CA ALA A 32 13.81 -15.31 11.40
C ALA A 32 13.26 -16.67 10.96
N ASP A 33 11.97 -16.92 11.22
CA ASP A 33 11.35 -18.18 10.85
C ASP A 33 11.01 -18.15 9.36
N PRO A 34 11.62 -19.01 8.53
CA PRO A 34 11.39 -18.96 7.09
C PRO A 34 9.95 -19.22 6.68
N LYS A 35 9.21 -20.01 7.46
CA LYS A 35 7.81 -20.25 7.14
C LYS A 35 6.96 -19.01 7.38
N VAL A 36 7.22 -18.33 8.49
CA VAL A 36 6.51 -17.11 8.81
C VAL A 36 6.90 -15.99 7.84
N SER A 37 8.18 -15.91 7.51
CA SER A 37 8.65 -14.95 6.53
C SER A 37 7.93 -15.13 5.20
N GLU A 38 7.72 -16.37 4.78
CA GLU A 38 7.01 -16.65 3.53
C GLU A 38 5.56 -16.20 3.59
N VAL A 39 4.90 -16.37 4.74
CA VAL A 39 3.53 -15.90 4.91
C VAL A 39 3.47 -14.38 4.72
N TYR A 40 4.40 -13.66 5.35
CA TYR A 40 4.44 -12.20 5.19
C TYR A 40 4.66 -11.81 3.74
N ARG A 41 5.52 -12.55 3.03
CA ARG A 41 5.81 -12.25 1.64
C ARG A 41 4.55 -12.39 0.78
N ARG A 42 3.78 -13.44 1.04
CA ARG A 42 2.52 -13.67 0.32
C ARG A 42 1.49 -12.61 0.64
N LEU A 43 1.40 -12.20 1.91
CA LEU A 43 0.48 -11.13 2.29
C LEU A 43 0.87 -9.82 1.61
N SER A 44 2.15 -9.55 1.52
CA SER A 44 2.62 -8.36 0.82
C SER A 44 2.18 -8.38 -0.64
N ALA A 45 2.30 -9.54 -1.30
CA ALA A 45 1.91 -9.67 -2.70
C ALA A 45 0.41 -9.44 -2.89
N VAL A 46 -0.40 -9.95 -1.97
CA VAL A 46 -1.86 -9.75 -2.03
C VAL A 46 -2.20 -8.27 -1.91
N GLU A 47 -1.57 -7.57 -0.96
CA GLU A 47 -1.86 -6.15 -0.79
C GLU A 47 -1.36 -5.35 -1.98
N ALA A 48 -0.24 -5.76 -2.58
CA ALA A 48 0.25 -5.08 -3.79
C ALA A 48 -0.74 -5.24 -4.94
N ALA A 49 -1.38 -6.40 -5.05
CA ALA A 49 -2.40 -6.61 -6.08
C ALA A 49 -3.61 -5.72 -5.83
N HIS A 50 -4.00 -5.56 -4.57
CA HIS A 50 -5.09 -4.65 -4.23
C HIS A 50 -4.73 -3.21 -4.60
N ALA A 51 -3.46 -2.83 -4.39
CA ALA A 51 -3.01 -1.49 -4.78
C ALA A 51 -3.18 -1.27 -6.28
N GLU A 52 -2.84 -2.29 -7.08
CA GLU A 52 -3.01 -2.16 -8.53
C GLU A 52 -4.47 -2.01 -8.93
N PHE A 53 -5.36 -2.68 -8.20
CA PHE A 53 -6.79 -2.50 -8.44
C PHE A 53 -7.19 -1.03 -8.26
N TRP A 54 -6.74 -0.40 -7.17
CA TRP A 54 -7.10 1.00 -6.92
C TRP A 54 -6.45 1.95 -7.91
N ARG A 55 -5.22 1.65 -8.37
CA ARG A 55 -4.60 2.43 -9.45
C ARG A 55 -5.46 2.40 -10.70
N GLY A 56 -5.97 1.21 -11.04
CA GLY A 56 -6.84 1.06 -12.19
C GLY A 56 -8.12 1.85 -12.06
N GLN A 57 -8.69 1.88 -10.85
CA GLN A 57 -9.90 2.66 -10.62
C GLN A 57 -9.65 4.15 -10.81
N LEU A 58 -8.50 4.62 -10.32
CA LEU A 58 -8.14 6.03 -10.52
C LEU A 58 -7.97 6.36 -11.99
N GLU A 59 -7.33 5.47 -12.74
CA GLU A 59 -7.16 5.68 -14.18
C GLU A 59 -8.49 5.79 -14.88
N LYS A 60 -9.44 4.96 -14.50
CA LYS A 60 -10.75 4.95 -15.14
C LYS A 60 -11.49 6.27 -14.98
N ILE A 61 -11.26 6.97 -13.90
CA ILE A 61 -11.90 8.27 -13.69
C ILE A 61 -11.00 9.44 -14.06
N GLY A 62 -9.89 9.14 -14.72
CA GLY A 62 -8.99 10.18 -15.21
C GLY A 62 -8.16 10.86 -14.15
N ALA A 63 -8.01 10.22 -12.98
CA ALA A 63 -7.22 10.77 -11.90
C ALA A 63 -5.87 10.10 -11.84
N LYS A 64 -4.89 10.79 -11.29
CA LYS A 64 -3.55 10.24 -11.17
C LYS A 64 -3.32 9.70 -9.76
N ALA A 65 -2.68 8.54 -9.69
CA ALA A 65 -2.33 7.95 -8.42
C ALA A 65 -1.03 8.55 -7.87
N GLY A 66 -0.12 8.91 -8.75
CA GLY A 66 1.19 9.39 -8.34
C GLY A 66 2.08 8.24 -7.90
N SER A 67 3.24 8.61 -7.36
CA SER A 67 4.17 7.65 -6.79
C SER A 67 3.94 7.59 -5.30
N LEU A 68 3.39 6.49 -4.84
CA LEU A 68 3.07 6.33 -3.43
C LEU A 68 4.06 5.42 -2.74
N ARG A 69 4.40 5.77 -1.50
CA ARG A 69 5.25 4.96 -0.64
C ARG A 69 4.55 4.76 0.68
N PRO A 70 4.92 3.69 1.42
CA PRO A 70 4.30 3.47 2.73
C PRO A 70 4.54 4.66 3.66
N ASP A 71 3.47 5.17 4.24
CA ASP A 71 3.54 6.31 5.14
C ASP A 71 4.41 6.03 6.36
N TRP A 72 4.28 4.82 6.90
CA TRP A 72 5.05 4.47 8.08
C TRP A 72 6.55 4.57 7.82
N ARG A 73 6.98 4.22 6.61
CA ARG A 73 8.38 4.30 6.24
C ARG A 73 8.82 5.75 6.09
N THR A 74 7.96 6.57 5.50
CA THR A 74 8.23 7.98 5.34
C THR A 74 8.35 8.67 6.70
N ASN A 75 7.40 8.36 7.59
CA ASN A 75 7.42 8.93 8.93
C ASN A 75 8.67 8.53 9.69
N SER A 76 9.05 7.29 9.57
CA SER A 76 10.25 6.78 10.22
C SER A 76 11.48 7.54 9.74
N SER A 77 11.55 7.75 8.45
CA SER A 77 12.61 8.51 7.82
C SER A 77 12.61 9.95 8.25
N GLY A 78 11.43 10.54 8.34
CA GLY A 78 11.28 11.94 8.65
C GLY A 78 11.50 12.27 10.11
N ALA A 79 11.62 11.26 10.94
CA ALA A 79 11.71 11.47 12.37
C ALA A 79 13.03 12.13 12.81
N ARG A 80 13.96 12.30 11.94
CA ARG A 80 15.21 12.95 12.30
C ARG A 80 15.06 14.38 12.64
#